data_c8cff8d87d60d8862c425cfdfb5cc6e9
#
_entry.id   c8cff8d87d60d8862c425cfdfb5cc6e9
#
_cell.length_a   1.000
_cell.length_b   1.000
_cell.length_c   1.000
_cell.angle_alpha   90.00
_cell.angle_beta   90.00
_cell.angle_gamma   90.00
#
_symmetry.space_group_name_H-M   'P 1'
#
loop_
_entity.id
_entity.type
_entity.pdbx_description
1 polymer ?
#
loop_
_entity_poly.entity_id
_entity_poly.type
_entity_poly.pdbx_seq_one_letter_code
_entity_poly.pdbx_strand_id
1 'polypeptide(L)'
;MPLIIILFLFLPYEILHSMDEYFLTLRNDKVNLRQGPSFNYPIKIFYKKKFLPVLIQDKSNNFRKIRDHENNSGWIHISQLSKKKAAIVINDNIILFSNSTIYSNPLAILKKGRLVKINKCKDKWCKVHTEEFKGWLQKESLWGLL
;
A
#
# COMPACT_ATOMS: atom_id res chain seq x y z
N MET A 1 56.65 -20.66 -26.17
CA MET A 1 55.53 -19.74 -26.00
C MET A 1 54.47 -20.46 -25.19
N PRO A 2 54.16 -20.07 -23.94
CA PRO A 2 53.10 -20.69 -23.18
C PRO A 2 51.75 -20.15 -23.59
N LEU A 3 50.84 -21.07 -23.89
CA LEU A 3 49.46 -20.77 -24.23
C LEU A 3 48.69 -20.42 -22.94
N ILE A 4 48.28 -19.16 -22.80
CA ILE A 4 47.48 -18.72 -21.66
C ILE A 4 46.01 -19.08 -21.98
N ILE A 5 45.51 -20.11 -21.30
CA ILE A 5 44.09 -20.48 -21.33
C ILE A 5 43.36 -19.55 -20.38
N ILE A 6 42.64 -18.56 -20.94
CA ILE A 6 41.73 -17.71 -20.15
C ILE A 6 40.45 -18.49 -19.91
N LEU A 7 40.32 -19.00 -18.68
CA LEU A 7 39.09 -19.64 -18.22
C LEU A 7 38.03 -18.57 -17.90
N PHE A 8 37.10 -18.36 -18.80
CA PHE A 8 35.92 -17.52 -18.53
C PHE A 8 35.01 -18.27 -17.53
N LEU A 9 35.07 -17.87 -16.27
CA LEU A 9 34.10 -18.25 -15.28
C LEU A 9 32.76 -17.57 -15.61
N PHE A 10 31.87 -18.30 -16.25
CA PHE A 10 30.47 -17.92 -16.35
C PHE A 10 29.85 -18.06 -14.95
N LEU A 11 29.80 -16.98 -14.18
CA LEU A 11 28.94 -16.90 -13.00
C LEU A 11 27.49 -16.88 -13.50
N PRO A 12 26.63 -17.78 -13.00
CA PRO A 12 25.22 -17.70 -13.34
C PRO A 12 24.69 -16.37 -12.82
N TYR A 13 24.19 -15.53 -13.74
CA TYR A 13 23.46 -14.32 -13.39
C TYR A 13 22.11 -14.77 -12.83
N GLU A 14 22.01 -14.83 -11.51
CA GLU A 14 20.73 -15.05 -10.86
C GLU A 14 19.84 -13.84 -11.14
N ILE A 15 18.86 -14.02 -12.02
CA ILE A 15 17.81 -13.03 -12.23
C ILE A 15 16.98 -13.02 -10.97
N LEU A 16 17.24 -12.04 -10.10
CA LEU A 16 16.41 -11.78 -8.93
C LEU A 16 15.02 -11.36 -9.42
N HIS A 17 14.09 -12.31 -9.47
CA HIS A 17 12.69 -12.02 -9.75
C HIS A 17 12.12 -11.31 -8.52
N SER A 18 12.09 -9.97 -8.57
CA SER A 18 11.34 -9.18 -7.60
C SER A 18 9.85 -9.34 -7.88
N MET A 19 9.07 -9.56 -6.85
CA MET A 19 7.62 -9.59 -6.93
C MET A 19 7.09 -8.20 -7.28
N ASP A 20 6.11 -8.10 -8.20
CA ASP A 20 5.42 -6.85 -8.47
C ASP A 20 4.67 -6.40 -7.22
N GLU A 21 4.90 -5.14 -6.82
CA GLU A 21 4.26 -4.55 -5.65
C GLU A 21 2.78 -4.26 -5.94
N TYR A 22 1.94 -4.46 -4.93
CA TYR A 22 0.51 -4.16 -5.01
C TYR A 22 -0.03 -3.79 -3.63
N PHE A 23 -1.20 -3.16 -3.58
CA PHE A 23 -1.83 -2.78 -2.32
C PHE A 23 -2.91 -3.77 -1.88
N LEU A 24 -2.93 -4.05 -0.60
CA LEU A 24 -4.04 -4.63 0.14
C LEU A 24 -4.41 -3.69 1.29
N THR A 25 -5.49 -4.00 1.98
CA THR A 25 -5.91 -3.26 3.18
C THR A 25 -6.05 -4.20 4.38
N LEU A 26 -5.97 -3.64 5.57
CA LEU A 26 -6.18 -4.40 6.80
C LEU A 26 -7.66 -4.81 6.91
N ARG A 27 -7.90 -6.08 7.20
CA ARG A 27 -9.25 -6.64 7.28
C ARG A 27 -9.96 -6.30 8.58
N ASN A 28 -9.21 -6.17 9.67
CA ASN A 28 -9.73 -6.05 11.02
C ASN A 28 -9.27 -4.75 11.68
N ASP A 29 -9.96 -4.37 12.75
CA ASP A 29 -9.58 -3.22 13.59
C ASP A 29 -8.31 -3.48 14.41
N LYS A 30 -7.86 -4.72 14.50
CA LYS A 30 -6.64 -5.13 15.19
C LYS A 30 -5.86 -6.09 14.32
N VAL A 31 -4.66 -5.67 13.88
CA VAL A 31 -3.79 -6.46 13.02
C VAL A 31 -2.35 -6.39 13.53
N ASN A 32 -1.69 -7.53 13.57
CA ASN A 32 -0.33 -7.66 14.07
C ASN A 32 0.68 -7.64 12.93
N LEU A 33 1.62 -6.69 12.98
CA LEU A 33 2.81 -6.67 12.15
C LEU A 33 3.95 -7.36 12.89
N ARG A 34 4.53 -8.40 12.30
CA ARG A 34 5.60 -9.21 12.92
C ARG A 34 6.95 -8.95 12.27
N GLN A 35 8.02 -9.27 12.99
CA GLN A 35 9.39 -9.11 12.50
C GLN A 35 9.75 -10.14 11.41
N GLY A 36 9.05 -11.25 11.32
CA GLY A 36 9.29 -12.30 10.34
C GLY A 36 8.02 -13.08 9.97
N PRO A 37 8.13 -13.96 8.96
CA PRO A 37 6.99 -14.61 8.32
C PRO A 37 6.49 -15.85 9.07
N SER A 38 6.28 -15.76 10.37
CA SER A 38 5.64 -16.81 11.18
C SER A 38 5.08 -16.24 12.48
N PHE A 39 4.18 -16.99 13.12
CA PHE A 39 3.62 -16.63 14.42
C PHE A 39 4.65 -16.69 15.58
N ASN A 40 5.82 -17.29 15.36
CA ASN A 40 6.90 -17.35 16.33
C ASN A 40 7.72 -16.06 16.42
N TYR A 41 7.61 -15.19 15.40
CA TYR A 41 8.31 -13.90 15.41
C TYR A 41 7.58 -12.89 16.28
N PRO A 42 8.33 -12.01 17.00
CA PRO A 42 7.73 -10.96 17.81
C PRO A 42 6.87 -10.00 16.98
N ILE A 43 5.87 -9.44 17.62
CA ILE A 43 5.03 -8.38 17.06
C ILE A 43 5.79 -7.05 17.17
N LYS A 44 5.91 -6.32 16.05
CA LYS A 44 6.52 -4.98 15.96
C LYS A 44 5.52 -3.88 16.21
N ILE A 45 4.34 -4.00 15.59
CA ILE A 45 3.29 -2.98 15.60
C ILE A 45 1.93 -3.67 15.72
N PHE A 46 1.09 -3.09 16.54
CA PHE A 46 -0.33 -3.40 16.62
C PHE A 46 -1.10 -2.32 15.87
N TYR A 47 -1.56 -2.63 14.66
CA TYR A 47 -2.45 -1.72 13.92
C TYR A 47 -3.85 -1.77 14.52
N LYS A 48 -4.49 -0.61 14.63
CA LYS A 48 -5.84 -0.47 15.19
C LYS A 48 -6.83 0.17 14.20
N LYS A 49 -6.51 0.15 12.93
CA LYS A 49 -7.31 0.83 11.91
C LYS A 49 -7.65 -0.11 10.76
N LYS A 50 -8.91 -0.57 10.72
CA LYS A 50 -9.46 -1.32 9.58
C LYS A 50 -9.35 -0.52 8.29
N PHE A 51 -9.12 -1.20 7.19
CA PHE A 51 -8.92 -0.64 5.83
C PHE A 51 -7.64 0.17 5.63
N LEU A 52 -6.75 0.23 6.61
CA LEU A 52 -5.44 0.85 6.39
C LEU A 52 -4.75 0.18 5.19
N PRO A 53 -4.36 0.93 4.14
CA PRO A 53 -3.65 0.36 3.01
C PRO A 53 -2.23 -0.03 3.41
N VAL A 54 -1.74 -1.13 2.83
CA VAL A 54 -0.37 -1.60 2.98
C VAL A 54 0.15 -2.07 1.63
N LEU A 55 1.39 -1.70 1.33
CA LEU A 55 2.07 -2.12 0.10
C LEU A 55 2.67 -3.51 0.31
N ILE A 56 2.27 -4.45 -0.52
CA ILE A 56 2.79 -5.82 -0.48
C ILE A 56 4.09 -5.87 -1.29
N GLN A 57 5.18 -6.27 -0.66
CA GLN A 57 6.51 -6.27 -1.25
C GLN A 57 7.10 -7.67 -1.44
N ASP A 58 6.66 -8.64 -0.65
CA ASP A 58 7.15 -10.02 -0.72
C ASP A 58 6.13 -10.98 -0.10
N LYS A 59 6.36 -12.27 -0.29
CA LYS A 59 5.55 -13.35 0.29
C LYS A 59 6.42 -14.46 0.82
N SER A 60 5.98 -15.09 1.88
CA SER A 60 6.52 -16.33 2.42
C SER A 60 5.38 -17.14 3.02
N ASN A 61 5.01 -18.26 2.35
CA ASN A 61 3.84 -19.08 2.74
C ASN A 61 2.58 -18.21 2.90
N ASN A 62 1.95 -18.25 4.08
CA ASN A 62 0.73 -17.51 4.39
C ASN A 62 1.00 -16.12 4.97
N PHE A 63 2.20 -15.61 4.82
CA PHE A 63 2.58 -14.26 5.26
C PHE A 63 2.93 -13.38 4.06
N ARG A 64 2.68 -12.07 4.24
CA ARG A 64 3.07 -11.05 3.26
C ARG A 64 3.95 -10.02 3.95
N LYS A 65 5.07 -9.70 3.30
CA LYS A 65 5.89 -8.57 3.71
C LYS A 65 5.24 -7.29 3.22
N ILE A 66 5.04 -6.36 4.13
CA ILE A 66 4.35 -5.12 3.84
C ILE A 66 5.20 -3.90 4.20
N ARG A 67 4.86 -2.77 3.60
CA ARG A 67 5.26 -1.44 4.02
C ARG A 67 4.02 -0.57 4.20
N ASP A 68 3.92 0.16 5.30
CA ASP A 68 2.84 1.12 5.52
C ASP A 68 3.21 2.52 5.01
N HIS A 69 2.28 3.47 5.12
CA HIS A 69 2.46 4.85 4.65
C HIS A 69 3.48 5.65 5.49
N GLU A 70 3.88 5.16 6.64
CA GLU A 70 4.90 5.74 7.52
C GLU A 70 6.26 5.02 7.39
N ASN A 71 6.44 4.17 6.37
CA ASN A 71 7.63 3.36 6.08
C ASN A 71 7.94 2.27 7.11
N ASN A 72 7.00 1.87 7.95
CA ASN A 72 7.16 0.68 8.76
C ASN A 72 7.03 -0.57 7.88
N SER A 73 7.89 -1.54 8.09
CA SER A 73 7.93 -2.79 7.35
C SER A 73 7.89 -4.00 8.28
N GLY A 74 7.32 -5.09 7.82
CA GLY A 74 7.22 -6.33 8.54
C GLY A 74 6.27 -7.30 7.84
N TRP A 75 5.79 -8.31 8.57
CA TRP A 75 5.04 -9.43 8.04
C TRP A 75 3.65 -9.53 8.66
N ILE A 76 2.64 -9.70 7.81
CA ILE A 76 1.24 -9.87 8.20
C ILE A 76 0.71 -11.18 7.62
N HIS A 77 -0.04 -11.93 8.42
CA HIS A 77 -0.71 -13.13 7.95
C HIS A 77 -1.85 -12.79 6.99
N ILE A 78 -2.02 -13.57 5.92
CA ILE A 78 -3.01 -13.30 4.86
C ILE A 78 -4.45 -13.22 5.37
N SER A 79 -4.79 -13.90 6.46
CA SER A 79 -6.12 -13.81 7.08
C SER A 79 -6.49 -12.42 7.58
N GLN A 80 -5.50 -11.56 7.80
CA GLN A 80 -5.66 -10.20 8.29
C GLN A 80 -5.63 -9.14 7.17
N LEU A 81 -5.56 -9.59 5.92
CA LEU A 81 -5.53 -8.73 4.73
C LEU A 81 -6.82 -8.85 3.91
N SER A 82 -7.15 -7.79 3.19
CA SER A 82 -8.36 -7.68 2.38
C SER A 82 -8.05 -7.03 1.03
N LYS A 83 -8.84 -7.38 0.01
CA LYS A 83 -8.79 -6.75 -1.33
C LYS A 83 -9.64 -5.48 -1.42
N LYS A 84 -10.35 -5.10 -0.38
CA LYS A 84 -11.11 -3.84 -0.35
C LYS A 84 -10.16 -2.66 -0.52
N LYS A 85 -10.57 -1.68 -1.32
CA LYS A 85 -9.71 -0.56 -1.69
C LYS A 85 -9.94 0.64 -0.78
N ALA A 86 -8.86 1.15 -0.23
CA ALA A 86 -8.83 2.38 0.55
C ALA A 86 -7.47 3.06 0.35
N ALA A 87 -7.39 4.33 0.70
CA ALA A 87 -6.16 5.11 0.59
C ALA A 87 -6.02 6.08 1.76
N ILE A 88 -4.82 6.57 1.96
CA ILE A 88 -4.50 7.60 2.93
C ILE A 88 -4.20 8.90 2.19
N VAL A 89 -4.79 9.99 2.65
CA VAL A 89 -4.50 11.35 2.17
C VAL A 89 -3.08 11.73 2.63
N ILE A 90 -2.21 12.09 1.67
CA ILE A 90 -0.78 12.33 1.96
C ILE A 90 -0.40 13.79 2.11
N ASN A 91 -1.30 14.72 1.79
CA ASN A 91 -1.08 16.16 1.93
C ASN A 91 -2.17 16.80 2.80
N ASP A 92 -1.88 17.94 3.40
CA ASP A 92 -2.88 18.73 4.11
C ASP A 92 -3.77 19.52 3.16
N ASN A 93 -4.97 19.88 3.64
CA ASN A 93 -5.91 20.75 2.96
C ASN A 93 -6.31 20.25 1.55
N ILE A 94 -6.53 18.96 1.42
CA ILE A 94 -7.02 18.36 0.18
C ILE A 94 -8.52 18.58 0.06
N ILE A 95 -8.93 19.20 -1.04
CA ILE A 95 -10.34 19.49 -1.30
C ILE A 95 -11.02 18.26 -1.89
N LEU A 96 -12.13 17.87 -1.27
CA LEU A 96 -13.08 16.89 -1.81
C LEU A 96 -14.10 17.64 -2.65
N PHE A 97 -14.22 17.28 -3.93
CA PHE A 97 -15.10 17.91 -4.89
C PHE A 97 -16.34 17.08 -5.17
N SER A 98 -17.41 17.74 -5.61
CA SER A 98 -18.66 17.07 -6.01
C SER A 98 -18.52 16.25 -7.30
N ASN A 99 -17.59 16.61 -8.18
CA ASN A 99 -17.29 15.93 -9.44
C ASN A 99 -15.78 15.87 -9.69
N SER A 100 -15.39 15.13 -10.71
CA SER A 100 -13.98 14.91 -11.10
C SER A 100 -13.38 16.12 -11.84
N THR A 101 -13.53 17.31 -11.29
CA THR A 101 -12.97 18.57 -11.81
C THR A 101 -12.82 19.59 -10.68
N ILE A 102 -11.77 20.39 -10.75
CA ILE A 102 -11.52 21.48 -9.79
C ILE A 102 -12.55 22.61 -9.89
N TYR A 103 -13.34 22.64 -10.95
CA TYR A 103 -14.42 23.65 -11.17
C TYR A 103 -15.76 23.24 -10.56
N SER A 104 -15.85 22.03 -10.03
CA SER A 104 -17.05 21.59 -9.31
C SER A 104 -17.07 22.12 -7.87
N ASN A 105 -18.19 21.89 -7.17
CA ASN A 105 -18.38 22.41 -5.82
C ASN A 105 -17.44 21.71 -4.82
N PRO A 106 -16.69 22.47 -4.00
CA PRO A 106 -15.97 21.91 -2.88
C PRO A 106 -16.95 21.43 -1.80
N LEU A 107 -16.77 20.20 -1.32
CA LEU A 107 -17.65 19.60 -0.31
C LEU A 107 -17.01 19.57 1.07
N ALA A 108 -15.70 19.34 1.14
CA ALA A 108 -14.97 19.24 2.40
C ALA A 108 -13.47 19.44 2.17
N ILE A 109 -12.75 19.70 3.25
CA ILE A 109 -11.30 19.73 3.28
C ILE A 109 -10.83 18.52 4.09
N LEU A 110 -9.98 17.68 3.49
CA LEU A 110 -9.40 16.52 4.14
C LEU A 110 -7.98 16.81 4.58
N LYS A 111 -7.64 16.37 5.78
CA LYS A 111 -6.31 16.52 6.36
C LYS A 111 -5.43 15.31 6.04
N LYS A 112 -4.13 15.53 6.03
CA LYS A 112 -3.11 14.47 5.95
C LYS A 112 -3.41 13.35 6.95
N GLY A 113 -3.30 12.12 6.50
CA GLY A 113 -3.55 10.92 7.32
C GLY A 113 -5.00 10.44 7.33
N ARG A 114 -5.92 11.18 6.69
CA ARG A 114 -7.32 10.74 6.59
C ARG A 114 -7.41 9.48 5.73
N LEU A 115 -8.06 8.45 6.25
CA LEU A 115 -8.42 7.25 5.51
C LEU A 115 -9.68 7.52 4.69
N VAL A 116 -9.62 7.19 3.41
CA VAL A 116 -10.77 7.24 2.51
C VAL A 116 -10.98 5.89 1.85
N LYS A 117 -12.21 5.45 1.74
CA LYS A 117 -12.56 4.25 0.97
C LYS A 117 -12.70 4.62 -0.49
N ILE A 118 -12.20 3.79 -1.38
CA ILE A 118 -12.21 4.04 -2.82
C ILE A 118 -13.43 3.35 -3.45
N ASN A 119 -14.25 4.14 -4.12
CA ASN A 119 -15.34 3.59 -4.93
C ASN A 119 -14.86 3.23 -6.32
N LYS A 120 -14.25 4.21 -7.01
CA LYS A 120 -13.67 4.06 -8.35
C LYS A 120 -12.67 5.17 -8.63
N CYS A 121 -11.75 4.91 -9.54
CA CYS A 121 -10.86 5.93 -10.08
C CYS A 121 -11.09 6.08 -11.59
N LYS A 122 -11.03 7.31 -12.08
CA LYS A 122 -11.16 7.69 -13.47
C LYS A 122 -10.08 8.71 -13.80
N ASP A 123 -9.15 8.35 -14.69
CA ASP A 123 -8.01 9.19 -15.03
C ASP A 123 -7.22 9.58 -13.77
N LYS A 124 -7.09 10.87 -13.50
CA LYS A 124 -6.38 11.43 -12.35
C LYS A 124 -7.25 11.63 -11.11
N TRP A 125 -8.49 11.18 -11.13
CA TRP A 125 -9.47 11.38 -10.07
C TRP A 125 -9.96 10.06 -9.47
N CYS A 126 -10.23 10.08 -8.18
CA CYS A 126 -10.86 8.96 -7.49
C CYS A 126 -12.11 9.43 -6.75
N LYS A 127 -13.20 8.70 -6.96
CA LYS A 127 -14.40 8.84 -6.14
C LYS A 127 -14.19 8.08 -4.84
N VAL A 128 -14.31 8.79 -3.75
CA VAL A 128 -14.03 8.27 -2.42
C VAL A 128 -15.18 8.56 -1.47
N HIS A 129 -15.21 7.85 -0.36
CA HIS A 129 -16.12 8.18 0.73
C HIS A 129 -15.44 7.99 2.08
N THR A 130 -15.87 8.83 3.01
CA THR A 130 -15.64 8.70 4.44
C THR A 130 -17.00 8.42 5.10
N GLU A 131 -17.06 8.34 6.42
CA GLU A 131 -18.33 8.21 7.14
C GLU A 131 -19.25 9.42 6.91
N GLU A 132 -18.69 10.60 6.66
CA GLU A 132 -19.41 11.88 6.59
C GLU A 132 -19.63 12.37 5.16
N PHE A 133 -18.71 12.08 4.22
CA PHE A 133 -18.67 12.69 2.90
C PHE A 133 -18.47 11.66 1.79
N LYS A 134 -19.03 11.97 0.63
CA LYS A 134 -18.72 11.31 -0.66
C LYS A 134 -18.33 12.37 -1.66
N GLY A 135 -17.32 12.09 -2.48
CA GLY A 135 -16.88 13.02 -3.51
C GLY A 135 -15.63 12.55 -4.22
N TRP A 136 -15.02 13.49 -4.92
CA TRP A 136 -13.89 13.23 -5.78
C TRP A 136 -12.66 13.99 -5.29
N LEU A 137 -11.51 13.32 -5.28
CA LEU A 137 -10.21 13.96 -5.11
C LEU A 137 -9.21 13.49 -6.14
N GLN A 138 -8.14 14.27 -6.27
CA GLN A 138 -7.05 13.93 -7.18
C GLN A 138 -6.28 12.73 -6.66
N LYS A 139 -6.04 11.75 -7.53
CA LYS A 139 -5.34 10.51 -7.23
C LYS A 139 -3.93 10.73 -6.66
N GLU A 140 -3.23 11.79 -7.11
CA GLU A 140 -1.89 12.16 -6.63
C GLU A 140 -1.83 12.49 -5.14
N SER A 141 -2.97 12.86 -4.53
CA SER A 141 -3.09 13.16 -3.10
C SER A 141 -3.25 11.91 -2.23
N LEU A 142 -3.26 10.73 -2.82
CA LEU A 142 -3.57 9.46 -2.17
C LEU A 142 -2.39 8.49 -2.20
N TRP A 143 -2.17 7.81 -1.08
CA TRP A 143 -1.30 6.65 -0.97
C TRP A 143 -2.14 5.40 -0.71
N GLY A 144 -1.89 4.33 -1.45
CA GLY A 144 -2.65 3.08 -1.36
C GLY A 144 -3.19 2.58 -2.71
N LEU A 145 -2.86 3.26 -3.80
CA LEU A 145 -3.25 2.94 -5.16
C LEU A 145 -2.02 2.92 -6.06
N LEU A 146 -1.99 2.00 -7.02
CA LEU A 146 -0.98 1.92 -8.09
C LEU A 146 -1.58 2.34 -9.42
#